data_175a4582a54e6569ee9319f939b028bf
#
_entry.id   175a4582a54e6569ee9319f939b028bf
#
_cell.length_a   1.000
_cell.length_b   1.000
_cell.length_c   1.000
_cell.angle_alpha   90.00
_cell.angle_beta   90.00
_cell.angle_gamma   90.00
#
_symmetry.space_group_name_H-M   'P 1'
#
loop_
_entity.id
_entity.type
_entity.pdbx_description
1 polymer ?
#
loop_
_entity_poly.entity_id
_entity_poly.type
_entity_poly.pdbx_seq_one_letter_code
_entity_poly.pdbx_strand_id
1 'polypeptide(L)'
;ALMILFRVLCAVVFCSMAGYAFAKLQFKGKNILFTLIIVQQMIPGQIFIIPQYQMLAKVGLTDTLFSLVFPGIVSAFGTFFLRQAYMGIPDEIAEAAYLDGCNRWQTFTRVLFPLTKSSVAALSVFTAVFAYTDLMWPLVANTNINHTTLSAGLSTLNGQFSTNYPVLMAGSLLAMLPMVILYLIFQKQFIEGVAMTGGK
;
A
#
# COMPACT_ATOMS: atom_id res chain seq x y z
N ALA A 1 2.87 4.23 -13.77
CA ALA A 1 4.10 3.71 -13.17
C ALA A 1 4.56 4.54 -11.96
N LEU A 2 4.77 5.87 -12.10
CA LEU A 2 5.27 6.73 -11.01
C LEU A 2 4.41 6.70 -9.75
N MET A 3 3.08 6.79 -9.88
CA MET A 3 2.15 6.67 -8.75
C MET A 3 2.38 5.38 -7.96
N ILE A 4 2.50 4.24 -8.64
CA ILE A 4 2.73 2.93 -8.00
C ILE A 4 4.05 2.94 -7.24
N LEU A 5 5.13 3.43 -7.88
CA LEU A 5 6.44 3.52 -7.25
C LEU A 5 6.40 4.34 -5.96
N PHE A 6 5.77 5.52 -6.00
CA PHE A 6 5.63 6.38 -4.82
C PHE A 6 4.75 5.75 -3.73
N ARG A 7 3.61 5.13 -4.08
CA ARG A 7 2.77 4.42 -3.10
C ARG A 7 3.52 3.26 -2.45
N VAL A 8 4.26 2.47 -3.22
CA VAL A 8 5.09 1.36 -2.69
C VAL A 8 6.18 1.90 -1.76
N LEU A 9 6.90 2.94 -2.18
CA LEU A 9 7.94 3.55 -1.34
C LEU A 9 7.38 4.07 -0.01
N CYS A 10 6.26 4.80 -0.06
CA CYS A 10 5.57 5.29 1.14
C CYS A 10 5.12 4.13 2.03
N ALA A 11 4.50 3.09 1.46
CA ALA A 11 4.05 1.93 2.22
C ALA A 11 5.23 1.21 2.89
N VAL A 12 6.33 0.99 2.17
CA VAL A 12 7.54 0.35 2.74
C VAL A 12 8.09 1.17 3.90
N VAL A 13 8.21 2.47 3.75
CA VAL A 13 8.78 3.33 4.80
C VAL A 13 7.83 3.45 5.99
N PHE A 14 6.62 3.97 5.75
CA PHE A 14 5.72 4.32 6.86
C PHE A 14 5.10 3.10 7.53
N CYS A 15 4.71 2.07 6.77
CA CYS A 15 4.13 0.86 7.38
C CYS A 15 5.19 0.02 8.09
N SER A 16 6.47 0.02 7.63
CA SER A 16 7.54 -0.66 8.37
C SER A 16 7.84 0.03 9.69
N MET A 17 7.93 1.36 9.70
CA MET A 17 8.15 2.12 10.93
C MET A 17 6.98 1.94 11.90
N ALA A 18 5.74 2.06 11.43
CA ALA A 18 4.55 1.88 12.26
C ALA A 18 4.44 0.44 12.75
N GLY A 19 4.62 -0.56 11.88
CA GLY A 19 4.62 -1.98 12.23
C GLY A 19 5.64 -2.33 13.31
N TYR A 20 6.87 -1.85 13.16
CA TYR A 20 7.91 -1.99 14.17
C TYR A 20 7.51 -1.34 15.50
N ALA A 21 7.04 -0.09 15.47
CA ALA A 21 6.63 0.62 16.68
C ALA A 21 5.51 -0.12 17.41
N PHE A 22 4.49 -0.57 16.70
CA PHE A 22 3.38 -1.33 17.29
C PHE A 22 3.73 -2.79 17.65
N ALA A 23 4.80 -3.37 17.13
CA ALA A 23 5.27 -4.70 17.53
C ALA A 23 6.20 -4.63 18.74
N LYS A 24 7.29 -3.89 18.62
CA LYS A 24 8.46 -3.98 19.50
C LYS A 24 8.60 -2.84 20.54
N LEU A 25 7.98 -1.67 20.29
CA LEU A 25 8.08 -0.57 21.24
C LEU A 25 6.95 -0.61 22.27
N GLN A 26 7.23 -0.12 23.47
CA GLN A 26 6.24 0.10 24.52
C GLN A 26 6.00 1.61 24.67
N PHE A 27 4.75 2.02 24.54
CA PHE A 27 4.31 3.40 24.73
C PHE A 27 2.85 3.45 25.19
N LYS A 28 2.49 4.54 25.86
CA LYS A 28 1.13 4.73 26.40
C LYS A 28 0.12 4.81 25.24
N GLY A 29 -0.97 4.06 25.37
CA GLY A 29 -2.05 4.06 24.37
C GLY A 29 -1.80 3.16 23.15
N LYS A 30 -0.68 2.42 23.08
CA LYS A 30 -0.32 1.51 21.97
C LYS A 30 -1.49 0.66 21.49
N ASN A 31 -2.16 -0.03 22.39
CA ASN A 31 -3.25 -0.95 22.04
C ASN A 31 -4.48 -0.20 21.53
N ILE A 32 -4.82 0.94 22.13
CA ILE A 32 -5.95 1.78 21.68
C ILE A 32 -5.69 2.28 20.26
N LEU A 33 -4.52 2.87 20.01
CA LEU A 33 -4.16 3.36 18.68
C LEU A 33 -4.14 2.25 17.63
N PHE A 34 -3.60 1.08 17.97
CA PHE A 34 -3.60 -0.05 17.04
C PHE A 34 -5.03 -0.55 16.78
N THR A 35 -5.88 -0.64 17.80
CA THR A 35 -7.30 -1.00 17.63
C THR A 35 -8.02 -0.03 16.69
N LEU A 36 -7.77 1.29 16.80
CA LEU A 36 -8.34 2.28 15.89
C LEU A 36 -7.89 2.06 14.44
N ILE A 37 -6.63 1.68 14.20
CA ILE A 37 -6.14 1.31 12.87
C ILE A 37 -6.90 0.09 12.32
N ILE A 38 -7.17 -0.92 13.16
CA ILE A 38 -7.93 -2.10 12.74
C ILE A 38 -9.39 -1.77 12.47
N VAL A 39 -10.03 -0.97 13.34
CA VAL A 39 -11.42 -0.53 13.16
C VAL A 39 -11.57 0.26 11.86
N GLN A 40 -10.61 1.09 11.49
CA GLN A 40 -10.62 1.81 10.22
C GLN A 40 -10.72 0.87 9.01
N GLN A 41 -10.14 -0.34 9.06
CA GLN A 41 -10.23 -1.31 7.95
C GLN A 41 -11.64 -1.90 7.77
N MET A 42 -12.48 -1.83 8.80
CA MET A 42 -13.89 -2.28 8.72
C MET A 42 -14.77 -1.27 7.98
N ILE A 43 -14.29 -0.04 7.82
CA ILE A 43 -15.02 1.02 7.11
C ILE A 43 -14.68 0.93 5.61
N PRO A 44 -15.67 0.82 4.72
CA PRO A 44 -15.42 0.83 3.28
C PRO A 44 -14.69 2.09 2.86
N GLY A 45 -13.54 1.92 2.16
CA GLY A 45 -12.67 3.04 1.77
C GLY A 45 -13.37 4.10 0.89
N GLN A 46 -14.41 3.71 0.16
CA GLN A 46 -15.19 4.58 -0.70
C GLN A 46 -15.87 5.74 0.06
N ILE A 47 -16.18 5.56 1.35
CA ILE A 47 -16.77 6.63 2.19
C ILE A 47 -15.80 7.83 2.33
N PHE A 48 -14.49 7.57 2.27
CA PHE A 48 -13.48 8.62 2.41
C PHE A 48 -13.18 9.38 1.12
N ILE A 49 -13.71 8.96 -0.04
CA ILE A 49 -13.43 9.60 -1.33
C ILE A 49 -13.81 11.09 -1.32
N ILE A 50 -15.02 11.42 -0.89
CA ILE A 50 -15.50 12.81 -0.89
C ILE A 50 -14.70 13.69 0.06
N PRO A 51 -14.51 13.34 1.36
CA PRO A 51 -13.65 14.12 2.25
C PRO A 51 -12.21 14.29 1.75
N GLN A 52 -11.60 13.25 1.23
CA GLN A 52 -10.23 13.30 0.69
C GLN A 52 -10.15 14.24 -0.53
N TYR A 53 -11.11 14.16 -1.45
CA TYR A 53 -11.20 15.07 -2.58
C TYR A 53 -11.34 16.53 -2.13
N GLN A 54 -12.23 16.80 -1.18
CA GLN A 54 -12.43 18.16 -0.65
C GLN A 54 -11.15 18.72 0.00
N MET A 55 -10.40 17.88 0.72
CA MET A 55 -9.10 18.28 1.29
C MET A 55 -8.11 18.69 0.21
N LEU A 56 -7.96 17.88 -0.84
CA LEU A 56 -7.06 18.17 -1.95
C LEU A 56 -7.50 19.36 -2.79
N ALA A 57 -8.80 19.50 -3.03
CA ALA A 57 -9.36 20.63 -3.77
C ALA A 57 -9.11 21.97 -3.04
N LYS A 58 -9.27 22.00 -1.70
CA LYS A 58 -9.00 23.20 -0.90
C LYS A 58 -7.55 23.71 -1.00
N VAL A 59 -6.60 22.80 -1.19
CA VAL A 59 -5.15 23.14 -1.31
C VAL A 59 -4.69 23.18 -2.77
N GLY A 60 -5.59 23.01 -3.74
CA GLY A 60 -5.27 23.09 -5.17
C GLY A 60 -4.41 21.94 -5.70
N LEU A 61 -4.44 20.76 -5.06
CA LEU A 61 -3.61 19.60 -5.41
C LEU A 61 -4.36 18.51 -6.20
N THR A 62 -5.59 18.78 -6.66
CA THR A 62 -6.28 17.91 -7.62
C THR A 62 -5.56 17.88 -8.97
N ASP A 63 -5.81 16.88 -9.80
CA ASP A 63 -5.16 16.70 -11.12
C ASP A 63 -3.62 16.63 -11.07
N THR A 64 -3.05 16.20 -9.95
CA THR A 64 -1.60 16.05 -9.77
C THR A 64 -1.19 14.60 -9.50
N LEU A 65 0.09 14.29 -9.60
CA LEU A 65 0.63 13.00 -9.16
C LEU A 65 0.43 12.82 -7.64
N PHE A 66 0.52 13.91 -6.87
CA PHE A 66 0.31 13.87 -5.42
C PHE A 66 -1.11 13.41 -5.06
N SER A 67 -2.14 13.91 -5.76
CA SER A 67 -3.51 13.47 -5.53
C SER A 67 -3.67 11.95 -5.69
N LEU A 68 -3.01 11.36 -6.68
CA LEU A 68 -3.05 9.92 -6.91
C LEU A 68 -2.31 9.12 -5.84
N VAL A 69 -1.26 9.68 -5.25
CA VAL A 69 -0.44 9.01 -4.21
C VAL A 69 -1.07 9.16 -2.83
N PHE A 70 -1.71 10.28 -2.55
CA PHE A 70 -2.17 10.72 -1.22
C PHE A 70 -2.93 9.66 -0.41
N PRO A 71 -3.94 8.93 -0.92
CA PRO A 71 -4.65 7.94 -0.12
C PRO A 71 -3.81 6.72 0.24
N GLY A 72 -2.75 6.46 -0.54
CA GLY A 72 -1.87 5.30 -0.37
C GLY A 72 -0.58 5.58 0.39
N ILE A 73 -0.39 6.79 0.96
CA ILE A 73 0.82 7.13 1.72
C ILE A 73 0.96 6.26 2.96
N VAL A 74 -0.14 6.01 3.67
CA VAL A 74 -0.18 5.12 4.84
C VAL A 74 -1.30 4.11 4.65
N SER A 75 -1.01 2.83 4.91
CA SER A 75 -1.96 1.74 4.80
C SER A 75 -2.18 1.09 6.17
N ALA A 76 -3.44 1.05 6.61
CA ALA A 76 -3.82 0.31 7.81
C ALA A 76 -3.51 -1.19 7.65
N PHE A 77 -3.81 -1.77 6.47
CA PHE A 77 -3.44 -3.14 6.14
C PHE A 77 -1.93 -3.35 6.18
N GLY A 78 -1.14 -2.46 5.56
CA GLY A 78 0.32 -2.57 5.56
C GLY A 78 0.92 -2.47 6.96
N THR A 79 0.39 -1.58 7.81
CA THR A 79 0.80 -1.46 9.22
C THR A 79 0.49 -2.73 9.99
N PHE A 80 -0.72 -3.28 9.85
CA PHE A 80 -1.09 -4.55 10.47
C PHE A 80 -0.20 -5.70 10.00
N PHE A 81 -0.04 -5.84 8.69
CA PHE A 81 0.74 -6.91 8.06
C PHE A 81 2.19 -6.93 8.56
N LEU A 82 2.87 -5.78 8.52
CA LEU A 82 4.26 -5.70 8.98
C LEU A 82 4.38 -5.79 10.50
N ARG A 83 3.38 -5.34 11.26
CA ARG A 83 3.36 -5.60 12.70
C ARG A 83 3.37 -7.10 12.99
N GLN A 84 2.58 -7.91 12.29
CA GLN A 84 2.58 -9.38 12.45
C GLN A 84 3.96 -9.96 12.11
N ALA A 85 4.59 -9.49 11.03
CA ALA A 85 5.94 -9.91 10.66
C ALA A 85 6.97 -9.61 11.77
N TYR A 86 6.95 -8.38 12.33
CA TYR A 86 7.84 -8.03 13.43
C TYR A 86 7.54 -8.79 14.73
N MET A 87 6.28 -9.11 15.01
CA MET A 87 5.91 -9.92 16.17
C MET A 87 6.41 -11.37 16.06
N GLY A 88 6.57 -11.89 14.84
CA GLY A 88 7.14 -13.22 14.60
C GLY A 88 8.64 -13.32 14.89
N ILE A 89 9.34 -12.19 15.06
CA ILE A 89 10.76 -12.18 15.42
C ILE A 89 10.87 -12.26 16.94
N PRO A 90 11.66 -13.19 17.52
CA PRO A 90 11.91 -13.27 18.96
C PRO A 90 12.43 -11.94 19.53
N ASP A 91 12.00 -11.59 20.75
CA ASP A 91 12.40 -10.34 21.39
C ASP A 91 13.87 -10.32 21.78
N GLU A 92 14.45 -11.50 22.01
CA GLU A 92 15.88 -11.70 22.34
C GLU A 92 16.80 -11.13 21.25
N ILE A 93 16.38 -11.11 19.99
CA ILE A 93 17.15 -10.51 18.90
C ILE A 93 17.25 -8.98 19.06
N ALA A 94 16.16 -8.35 19.47
CA ALA A 94 16.17 -6.91 19.73
C ALA A 94 16.96 -6.58 21.01
N GLU A 95 16.85 -7.42 22.05
CA GLU A 95 17.60 -7.27 23.30
C GLU A 95 19.10 -7.43 23.06
N ALA A 96 19.53 -8.43 22.30
CA ALA A 96 20.94 -8.61 21.91
C ALA A 96 21.48 -7.35 21.20
N ALA A 97 20.72 -6.80 20.25
CA ALA A 97 21.12 -5.56 19.58
C ALA A 97 21.28 -4.37 20.54
N TYR A 98 20.44 -4.27 21.59
CA TYR A 98 20.61 -3.24 22.62
C TYR A 98 21.84 -3.48 23.48
N LEU A 99 22.16 -4.72 23.83
CA LEU A 99 23.39 -5.09 24.55
C LEU A 99 24.64 -4.76 23.75
N ASP A 100 24.57 -4.89 22.42
CA ASP A 100 25.62 -4.49 21.48
C ASP A 100 25.70 -2.96 21.27
N GLY A 101 24.93 -2.17 22.00
CA GLY A 101 24.97 -0.71 21.97
C GLY A 101 24.10 -0.06 20.87
N CYS A 102 23.26 -0.81 20.16
CA CYS A 102 22.34 -0.24 19.19
C CYS A 102 21.24 0.58 19.89
N ASN A 103 20.97 1.78 19.39
CA ASN A 103 19.76 2.50 19.76
C ASN A 103 18.52 1.93 19.00
N ARG A 104 17.30 2.37 19.37
CA ARG A 104 16.05 1.87 18.78
C ARG A 104 15.99 2.00 17.26
N TRP A 105 16.52 3.09 16.71
CA TRP A 105 16.56 3.32 15.26
C TRP A 105 17.54 2.37 14.57
N GLN A 106 18.72 2.16 15.16
CA GLN A 106 19.71 1.22 14.67
C GLN A 106 19.22 -0.23 14.75
N THR A 107 18.57 -0.60 15.85
CA THR A 107 17.92 -1.92 15.99
C THR A 107 16.86 -2.13 14.90
N PHE A 108 16.02 -1.12 14.64
CA PHE A 108 15.06 -1.17 13.53
C PHE A 108 15.76 -1.35 12.18
N THR A 109 16.64 -0.42 11.81
CA THR A 109 17.16 -0.35 10.43
C THR A 109 18.21 -1.40 10.11
N ARG A 110 19.06 -1.77 11.07
CA ARG A 110 20.19 -2.67 10.85
C ARG A 110 19.90 -4.14 11.18
N VAL A 111 18.95 -4.39 12.08
CA VAL A 111 18.65 -5.75 12.56
C VAL A 111 17.27 -6.21 12.12
N LEU A 112 16.20 -5.55 12.59
CA LEU A 112 14.84 -6.07 12.43
C LEU A 112 14.27 -5.87 11.02
N PHE A 113 14.51 -4.71 10.39
CA PHE A 113 14.04 -4.46 9.02
C PHE A 113 14.64 -5.44 8.00
N PRO A 114 15.96 -5.74 8.02
CA PRO A 114 16.51 -6.78 7.15
C PRO A 114 15.92 -8.17 7.35
N LEU A 115 15.53 -8.52 8.58
CA LEU A 115 14.90 -9.83 8.87
C LEU A 115 13.46 -9.93 8.32
N THR A 116 12.80 -8.80 8.07
CA THR A 116 11.45 -8.75 7.49
C THR A 116 11.41 -8.53 5.99
N LYS A 117 12.53 -8.68 5.26
CA LYS A 117 12.62 -8.40 3.82
C LYS A 117 11.57 -9.12 2.97
N SER A 118 11.28 -10.39 3.26
CA SER A 118 10.25 -11.15 2.54
C SER A 118 8.86 -10.55 2.75
N SER A 119 8.52 -10.18 3.98
CA SER A 119 7.24 -9.53 4.30
C SER A 119 7.14 -8.14 3.68
N VAL A 120 8.23 -7.36 3.67
CA VAL A 120 8.29 -6.06 3.00
C VAL A 120 8.11 -6.21 1.50
N ALA A 121 8.75 -7.21 0.88
CA ALA A 121 8.56 -7.51 -0.54
C ALA A 121 7.12 -7.90 -0.85
N ALA A 122 6.50 -8.77 -0.04
CA ALA A 122 5.10 -9.13 -0.19
C ALA A 122 4.17 -7.91 -0.07
N LEU A 123 4.36 -7.04 0.95
CA LEU A 123 3.60 -5.81 1.07
C LEU A 123 3.78 -4.89 -0.15
N SER A 124 5.00 -4.80 -0.67
CA SER A 124 5.29 -3.99 -1.88
C SER A 124 4.49 -4.47 -3.08
N VAL A 125 4.41 -5.78 -3.27
CA VAL A 125 3.64 -6.39 -4.35
C VAL A 125 2.15 -6.14 -4.16
N PHE A 126 1.59 -6.37 -2.97
CA PHE A 126 0.18 -6.06 -2.69
C PHE A 126 -0.13 -4.59 -2.94
N THR A 127 0.72 -3.69 -2.45
CA THR A 127 0.54 -2.25 -2.67
C THR A 127 0.58 -1.89 -4.15
N ALA A 128 1.47 -2.49 -4.93
CA ALA A 128 1.56 -2.27 -6.37
C ALA A 128 0.29 -2.74 -7.09
N VAL A 129 -0.23 -3.93 -6.73
CA VAL A 129 -1.48 -4.47 -7.27
C VAL A 129 -2.66 -3.57 -6.96
N PHE A 130 -2.84 -3.19 -5.69
CA PHE A 130 -3.92 -2.30 -5.28
C PHE A 130 -3.84 -0.93 -5.95
N ALA A 131 -2.63 -0.36 -6.07
CA ALA A 131 -2.43 0.91 -6.75
C ALA A 131 -2.71 0.82 -8.26
N TYR A 132 -2.36 -0.30 -8.90
CA TYR A 132 -2.62 -0.52 -10.33
C TYR A 132 -4.10 -0.69 -10.64
N THR A 133 -4.83 -1.43 -9.80
CA THR A 133 -6.25 -1.73 -9.99
C THR A 133 -7.17 -0.64 -9.45
N ASP A 134 -6.62 0.38 -8.76
CA ASP A 134 -7.41 1.50 -8.23
C ASP A 134 -8.08 2.27 -9.37
N LEU A 135 -9.39 2.28 -9.37
CA LEU A 135 -10.21 2.93 -10.39
C LEU A 135 -10.95 4.15 -9.83
N MET A 136 -11.61 3.98 -8.68
CA MET A 136 -12.56 4.98 -8.17
C MET A 136 -11.87 6.28 -7.78
N TRP A 137 -10.75 6.19 -7.08
CA TRP A 137 -10.04 7.37 -6.63
C TRP A 137 -9.45 8.19 -7.79
N PRO A 138 -8.71 7.60 -8.76
CA PRO A 138 -8.20 8.34 -9.91
C PRO A 138 -9.31 9.01 -10.76
N LEU A 139 -10.47 8.38 -10.90
CA LEU A 139 -11.61 8.98 -11.62
C LEU A 139 -12.14 10.24 -10.96
N VAL A 140 -12.09 10.30 -9.63
CA VAL A 140 -12.59 11.47 -8.87
C VAL A 140 -11.50 12.53 -8.72
N ALA A 141 -10.27 12.13 -8.43
CA ALA A 141 -9.17 13.04 -8.08
C ALA A 141 -8.55 13.72 -9.31
N ASN A 142 -8.54 13.03 -10.47
CA ASN A 142 -7.89 13.49 -11.69
C ASN A 142 -8.85 13.42 -12.88
N THR A 143 -9.31 14.59 -13.32
CA THR A 143 -10.21 14.73 -14.48
C THR A 143 -9.45 14.89 -15.80
N ASN A 144 -8.18 15.33 -15.74
CA ASN A 144 -7.35 15.51 -16.92
C ASN A 144 -6.80 14.17 -17.41
N ILE A 145 -7.06 13.83 -18.67
CA ILE A 145 -6.63 12.59 -19.30
C ILE A 145 -5.11 12.36 -19.24
N ASN A 146 -4.32 13.43 -19.26
CA ASN A 146 -2.85 13.34 -19.18
C ASN A 146 -2.32 13.01 -17.79
N HIS A 147 -3.16 13.16 -16.77
CA HIS A 147 -2.79 12.94 -15.36
C HIS A 147 -3.56 11.79 -14.72
N THR A 148 -4.25 10.98 -15.52
CA THR A 148 -5.05 9.86 -15.01
C THR A 148 -4.26 8.54 -15.02
N THR A 149 -4.85 7.49 -14.43
CA THR A 149 -4.30 6.12 -14.45
C THR A 149 -4.79 5.35 -15.65
N LEU A 150 -4.11 4.25 -16.01
CA LEU A 150 -4.54 3.38 -17.10
C LEU A 150 -5.94 2.80 -16.85
N SER A 151 -6.23 2.37 -15.63
CA SER A 151 -7.55 1.84 -15.25
C SER A 151 -8.65 2.87 -15.45
N ALA A 152 -8.43 4.12 -14.99
CA ALA A 152 -9.39 5.19 -15.18
C ALA A 152 -9.50 5.61 -16.64
N GLY A 153 -8.40 5.67 -17.39
CA GLY A 153 -8.42 5.95 -18.83
C GLY A 153 -9.17 4.89 -19.63
N LEU A 154 -9.03 3.60 -19.31
CA LEU A 154 -9.80 2.53 -19.95
C LEU A 154 -11.30 2.65 -19.65
N SER A 155 -11.67 3.07 -18.45
CA SER A 155 -13.09 3.24 -18.11
C SER A 155 -13.77 4.34 -18.93
N THR A 156 -13.03 5.34 -19.43
CA THR A 156 -13.58 6.39 -20.30
C THR A 156 -13.90 5.90 -21.70
N LEU A 157 -13.35 4.74 -22.12
CA LEU A 157 -13.70 4.10 -23.39
C LEU A 157 -15.09 3.45 -23.36
N ASN A 158 -15.66 3.23 -22.17
CA ASN A 158 -17.06 2.88 -22.02
C ASN A 158 -17.91 4.13 -22.18
N GLY A 159 -18.37 4.38 -23.41
CA GLY A 159 -19.26 5.51 -23.67
C GLY A 159 -20.64 5.30 -23.05
N GLN A 160 -21.27 6.40 -22.66
CA GLN A 160 -22.63 6.36 -22.07
C GLN A 160 -23.69 5.86 -23.06
N PHE A 161 -23.50 6.08 -24.36
CA PHE A 161 -24.45 5.73 -25.42
C PHE A 161 -23.89 4.72 -26.44
N SER A 162 -22.56 4.61 -26.55
CA SER A 162 -21.91 3.68 -27.47
C SER A 162 -20.51 3.31 -26.94
N THR A 163 -20.16 2.03 -27.01
CA THR A 163 -18.85 1.52 -26.64
C THR A 163 -18.18 0.88 -27.85
N ASN A 164 -16.96 1.30 -28.15
CA ASN A 164 -16.14 0.63 -29.16
C ASN A 164 -15.48 -0.61 -28.52
N TYR A 165 -16.20 -1.74 -28.54
CA TYR A 165 -15.74 -2.99 -27.93
C TYR A 165 -14.37 -3.47 -28.45
N PRO A 166 -14.05 -3.47 -29.75
CA PRO A 166 -12.72 -3.83 -30.23
C PRO A 166 -11.61 -3.03 -29.58
N VAL A 167 -11.74 -1.71 -29.46
CA VAL A 167 -10.74 -0.82 -28.84
C VAL A 167 -10.64 -1.08 -27.34
N LEU A 168 -11.80 -1.24 -26.67
CA LEU A 168 -11.84 -1.54 -25.23
C LEU A 168 -11.17 -2.88 -24.92
N MET A 169 -11.43 -3.93 -25.69
CA MET A 169 -10.83 -5.25 -25.52
C MET A 169 -9.33 -5.21 -25.77
N ALA A 170 -8.87 -4.55 -26.83
CA ALA A 170 -7.46 -4.40 -27.12
C ALA A 170 -6.74 -3.62 -25.99
N GLY A 171 -7.32 -2.52 -25.52
CA GLY A 171 -6.79 -1.76 -24.39
C GLY A 171 -6.73 -2.58 -23.09
N SER A 172 -7.76 -3.37 -22.81
CA SER A 172 -7.81 -4.24 -21.63
C SER A 172 -6.74 -5.35 -21.67
N LEU A 173 -6.51 -5.95 -22.84
CA LEU A 173 -5.43 -6.92 -23.03
C LEU A 173 -4.05 -6.30 -22.76
N LEU A 174 -3.79 -5.11 -23.30
CA LEU A 174 -2.54 -4.39 -23.05
C LEU A 174 -2.39 -4.02 -21.56
N ALA A 175 -3.48 -3.62 -20.91
CA ALA A 175 -3.47 -3.31 -19.49
C ALA A 175 -3.25 -4.55 -18.60
N MET A 176 -3.59 -5.74 -19.04
CA MET A 176 -3.34 -6.97 -18.29
C MET A 176 -1.85 -7.33 -18.26
N LEU A 177 -1.07 -7.01 -19.29
CA LEU A 177 0.33 -7.43 -19.43
C LEU A 177 1.22 -7.02 -18.26
N PRO A 178 1.23 -5.76 -17.75
CA PRO A 178 2.05 -5.39 -16.62
C PRO A 178 1.75 -6.21 -15.35
N MET A 179 0.47 -6.57 -15.14
CA MET A 179 0.06 -7.37 -13.99
C MET A 179 0.51 -8.82 -14.10
N VAL A 180 0.40 -9.40 -15.30
CA VAL A 180 0.90 -10.76 -15.57
C VAL A 180 2.42 -10.81 -15.35
N ILE A 181 3.16 -9.84 -15.88
CA ILE A 181 4.61 -9.74 -15.70
C ILE A 181 4.97 -9.60 -14.22
N LEU A 182 4.28 -8.72 -13.50
CA LEU A 182 4.50 -8.54 -12.05
C LEU A 182 4.24 -9.85 -11.29
N TYR A 183 3.15 -10.55 -11.61
CA TYR A 183 2.85 -11.85 -11.00
C TYR A 183 3.93 -12.88 -11.28
N LEU A 184 4.38 -13.05 -12.53
CA LEU A 184 5.41 -14.02 -12.89
C LEU A 184 6.74 -13.76 -12.20
N ILE A 185 7.10 -12.50 -12.01
CA ILE A 185 8.34 -12.12 -11.31
C ILE A 185 8.22 -12.36 -9.80
N PHE A 186 7.09 -12.02 -9.19
CA PHE A 186 6.90 -11.97 -7.74
C PHE A 186 5.99 -13.08 -7.18
N GLN A 187 5.72 -14.17 -7.93
CA GLN A 187 4.80 -15.24 -7.52
C GLN A 187 5.15 -15.86 -6.16
N LYS A 188 6.45 -15.97 -5.82
CA LYS A 188 6.88 -16.50 -4.52
C LYS A 188 6.44 -15.61 -3.36
N GLN A 189 6.62 -14.28 -3.51
CA GLN A 189 6.22 -13.29 -2.51
C GLN A 189 4.69 -13.24 -2.34
N PHE A 190 3.91 -13.50 -3.40
CA PHE A 190 2.46 -13.66 -3.31
C PHE A 190 2.09 -14.84 -2.42
N ILE A 191 2.71 -16.01 -2.63
CA ILE A 191 2.44 -17.22 -1.87
C ILE A 191 2.84 -17.04 -0.40
N GLU A 192 4.03 -16.50 -0.14
CA GLU A 192 4.52 -16.22 1.22
C GLU A 192 3.61 -15.24 1.97
N GLY A 193 3.17 -14.17 1.30
CA GLY A 193 2.27 -13.17 1.88
C GLY A 193 0.92 -13.75 2.28
N VAL A 194 0.34 -14.63 1.46
CA VAL A 194 -0.93 -15.32 1.77
C VAL A 194 -0.74 -16.35 2.89
N ALA A 195 0.37 -17.08 2.91
CA ALA A 195 0.67 -18.08 3.95
C ALA A 195 0.79 -17.44 5.34
N MET A 196 1.38 -16.23 5.43
CA MET A 196 1.46 -15.49 6.71
C MET A 196 0.11 -15.04 7.26
N THR A 197 -0.90 -14.87 6.41
CA THR A 197 -2.26 -14.48 6.84
C THR A 197 -3.15 -15.66 7.16
N GLY A 198 -2.83 -16.87 6.68
CA GLY A 198 -3.65 -18.08 6.81
C GLY A 198 -3.10 -19.17 7.73
N GLY A 199 -1.90 -19.03 8.26
CA GLY A 199 -1.22 -20.03 9.06
C GLY A 199 -1.31 -19.77 10.56
N LYS A 200 -2.36 -20.29 11.20
CA LYS A 200 -2.37 -20.74 12.59
C LYS A 200 -3.05 -22.08 12.63
#